data_3ae900fda190a5a14137ed34dc34d6e5
#
_entry.id   3ae900fda190a5a14137ed34dc34d6e5
#
_cell.length_a   1.000
_cell.length_b   1.000
_cell.length_c   1.000
_cell.angle_alpha   90.00
_cell.angle_beta   90.00
_cell.angle_gamma   90.00
#
_symmetry.space_group_name_H-M   'P 1'
#
loop_
_entity.id
_entity.type
_entity.pdbx_description
1 polymer ?
#
loop_
_entity_poly.entity_id
_entity_poly.type
_entity_poly.pdbx_seq_one_letter_code
_entity_poly.pdbx_strand_id
1 'polypeptide(L)'
;VQSSFLRTRLSALAFALAATVPFAHATDKKVAVTAIVEHPALDAVRDGVRDELKAAGFENGKGLKFEFQSAQGNTGTAAQIARKYVGDRPAAIVAIATPSAQAVVAATKDIPVVYSAVTDPVAAKLVKSWDASGTNVTGVSDLSPLPRHLELIKKVAPAAKRVGVIYSPGEANSVAIVEALKKAAPAAGFVLVEASAPRSVDVAGAAQSLVGKADVIYAPTDNNVMSAFEGIVKVAQAAKIPVVAADTDAVKRGAVAALGLNYYDIGRQTGKVVVRILNGEAPGAIPSQTSQSFELFVNPAAAQKQGVTLSDDLVKSAKFVVR
;
A
#
# COMPACT_ATOMS: atom_id res chain seq x y z
N VAL A 1 -17.38 74.48 -70.49
CA VAL A 1 -18.60 74.21 -69.73
C VAL A 1 -18.95 72.73 -69.75
N GLN A 2 -18.68 71.95 -68.92
CA GLN A 2 -19.35 70.77 -68.34
C GLN A 2 -18.36 69.89 -67.57
N SER A 3 -18.41 69.95 -66.27
CA SER A 3 -17.66 69.11 -65.38
C SER A 3 -18.45 67.78 -65.17
N SER A 4 -17.82 66.66 -65.38
CA SER A 4 -18.38 65.33 -64.99
C SER A 4 -17.62 64.76 -63.83
N PHE A 5 -18.30 64.56 -62.72
CA PHE A 5 -17.81 63.94 -61.49
C PHE A 5 -17.70 62.44 -61.63
N LEU A 6 -16.47 61.93 -61.51
CA LEU A 6 -16.22 60.51 -61.43
C LEU A 6 -16.22 60.08 -59.94
N ARG A 7 -17.22 59.36 -59.49
CA ARG A 7 -17.28 58.77 -58.18
C ARG A 7 -16.57 57.41 -58.14
N THR A 8 -15.39 57.39 -57.56
CA THR A 8 -14.65 56.16 -57.30
C THR A 8 -15.22 55.51 -56.00
N ARG A 9 -15.79 54.35 -56.15
CA ARG A 9 -16.20 53.49 -54.99
C ARG A 9 -14.95 52.72 -54.51
N LEU A 10 -14.43 53.01 -53.32
CA LEU A 10 -13.49 52.16 -52.60
C LEU A 10 -14.28 51.07 -51.90
N SER A 11 -14.12 49.82 -52.40
CA SER A 11 -14.57 48.61 -51.71
C SER A 11 -13.50 48.21 -50.68
N ALA A 12 -13.77 48.42 -49.40
CA ALA A 12 -12.92 47.92 -48.32
C ALA A 12 -13.14 46.40 -48.19
N LEU A 13 -12.14 45.63 -48.60
CA LEU A 13 -12.05 44.18 -48.36
C LEU A 13 -11.54 43.94 -46.94
N ALA A 14 -12.44 43.65 -46.00
CA ALA A 14 -12.06 43.28 -44.64
C ALA A 14 -11.55 41.80 -44.69
N PHE A 15 -10.25 41.60 -44.61
CA PHE A 15 -9.64 40.30 -44.40
C PHE A 15 -9.82 39.92 -42.94
N ALA A 16 -10.78 39.02 -42.62
CA ALA A 16 -10.92 38.40 -41.32
C ALA A 16 -9.77 37.39 -41.14
N LEU A 17 -8.73 37.80 -40.41
CA LEU A 17 -7.66 36.91 -39.97
C LEU A 17 -8.24 35.99 -38.86
N ALA A 18 -8.73 34.80 -39.22
CA ALA A 18 -9.07 33.76 -38.28
C ALA A 18 -7.78 33.30 -37.58
N ALA A 19 -7.54 33.82 -36.38
CA ALA A 19 -6.48 33.31 -35.51
C ALA A 19 -6.83 31.86 -35.13
N THR A 20 -6.23 30.90 -35.83
CA THR A 20 -6.21 29.51 -35.37
C THR A 20 -5.32 29.45 -34.15
N VAL A 21 -5.95 29.52 -32.95
CA VAL A 21 -5.28 29.20 -31.68
C VAL A 21 -4.93 27.70 -31.78
N PRO A 22 -3.66 27.33 -31.78
CA PRO A 22 -3.31 25.92 -31.75
C PRO A 22 -3.86 25.39 -30.42
N PHE A 23 -4.80 24.44 -30.45
CA PHE A 23 -5.12 23.62 -29.31
C PHE A 23 -3.84 22.91 -28.95
N ALA A 24 -3.13 23.43 -27.97
CA ALA A 24 -2.05 22.71 -27.34
C ALA A 24 -2.69 21.41 -26.81
N HIS A 25 -2.45 20.28 -27.46
CA HIS A 25 -2.72 18.99 -26.89
C HIS A 25 -1.91 18.94 -25.61
N ALA A 26 -2.60 19.08 -24.47
CA ALA A 26 -1.99 18.84 -23.18
C ALA A 26 -1.43 17.42 -23.25
N THR A 27 -0.09 17.30 -23.23
CA THR A 27 0.55 16.00 -23.18
C THR A 27 0.03 15.27 -21.95
N ASP A 28 -0.44 14.03 -22.13
CA ASP A 28 -0.96 13.21 -21.05
C ASP A 28 0.04 13.20 -19.90
N LYS A 29 -0.43 13.58 -18.69
CA LYS A 29 0.38 13.44 -17.49
C LYS A 29 0.61 11.96 -17.24
N LYS A 30 1.85 11.54 -16.96
CA LYS A 30 2.17 10.15 -16.63
C LYS A 30 2.23 9.99 -15.11
N VAL A 31 1.49 9.01 -14.57
CA VAL A 31 1.65 8.49 -13.22
C VAL A 31 2.15 7.06 -13.31
N ALA A 32 3.36 6.83 -12.82
CA ALA A 32 3.98 5.51 -12.77
C ALA A 32 3.76 4.89 -11.40
N VAL A 33 3.29 3.64 -11.36
CA VAL A 33 2.97 2.92 -10.13
C VAL A 33 3.79 1.64 -10.06
N THR A 34 4.42 1.36 -8.93
CA THR A 34 5.15 0.10 -8.73
C THR A 34 4.81 -0.51 -7.38
N ALA A 35 4.72 -1.84 -7.32
CA ALA A 35 4.60 -2.61 -6.09
C ALA A 35 5.73 -3.63 -5.99
N ILE A 36 6.16 -3.95 -4.75
CA ILE A 36 7.20 -4.98 -4.55
C ILE A 36 6.71 -6.36 -4.98
N VAL A 37 5.44 -6.66 -4.74
CA VAL A 37 4.80 -7.92 -5.08
C VAL A 37 3.31 -7.69 -5.29
N GLU A 38 2.62 -8.62 -5.92
CA GLU A 38 1.17 -8.62 -6.07
C GLU A 38 0.54 -9.57 -5.05
N HIS A 39 -0.42 -9.06 -4.30
CA HIS A 39 -1.35 -9.78 -3.44
C HIS A 39 -2.57 -8.87 -3.18
N PRO A 40 -3.71 -9.43 -2.71
CA PRO A 40 -4.99 -8.71 -2.65
C PRO A 40 -4.92 -7.32 -2.03
N ALA A 41 -4.20 -7.13 -0.91
CA ALA A 41 -4.10 -5.84 -0.25
C ALA A 41 -3.35 -4.79 -1.10
N LEU A 42 -2.19 -5.13 -1.68
CA LEU A 42 -1.43 -4.18 -2.52
C LEU A 42 -2.12 -3.92 -3.86
N ASP A 43 -2.85 -4.90 -4.41
CA ASP A 43 -3.69 -4.71 -5.59
C ASP A 43 -4.85 -3.75 -5.30
N ALA A 44 -5.47 -3.86 -4.11
CA ALA A 44 -6.50 -2.92 -3.67
C ALA A 44 -5.96 -1.49 -3.53
N VAL A 45 -4.71 -1.31 -3.04
CA VAL A 45 -4.04 0.01 -3.02
C VAL A 45 -3.91 0.58 -4.44
N ARG A 46 -3.36 -0.21 -5.39
CA ARG A 46 -3.23 0.21 -6.80
C ARG A 46 -4.56 0.64 -7.39
N ASP A 47 -5.60 -0.17 -7.17
CA ASP A 47 -6.93 0.09 -7.70
C ASP A 47 -7.56 1.33 -7.06
N GLY A 48 -7.40 1.53 -5.74
CA GLY A 48 -7.82 2.74 -5.04
C GLY A 48 -7.16 4.00 -5.58
N VAL A 49 -5.84 3.96 -5.86
CA VAL A 49 -5.12 5.07 -6.49
C VAL A 49 -5.70 5.39 -7.86
N ARG A 50 -5.87 4.36 -8.72
CA ARG A 50 -6.43 4.54 -10.06
C ARG A 50 -7.82 5.15 -10.02
N ASP A 51 -8.69 4.64 -9.15
CA ASP A 51 -10.08 5.05 -9.06
C ASP A 51 -10.23 6.46 -8.47
N GLU A 52 -9.33 6.87 -7.56
CA GLU A 52 -9.29 8.27 -7.08
C GLU A 52 -8.84 9.24 -8.16
N LEU A 53 -7.79 8.89 -8.93
CA LEU A 53 -7.35 9.69 -10.06
C LEU A 53 -8.47 9.88 -11.09
N LYS A 54 -9.18 8.80 -11.42
CA LYS A 54 -10.34 8.85 -12.31
C LYS A 54 -11.47 9.74 -11.76
N ALA A 55 -11.79 9.62 -10.47
CA ALA A 55 -12.81 10.44 -9.82
C ALA A 55 -12.45 11.94 -9.82
N ALA A 56 -11.15 12.26 -9.81
CA ALA A 56 -10.63 13.63 -9.91
C ALA A 56 -10.49 14.14 -11.36
N GLY A 57 -10.95 13.37 -12.35
CA GLY A 57 -10.90 13.75 -13.77
C GLY A 57 -9.61 13.36 -14.50
N PHE A 58 -8.69 12.66 -13.84
CA PHE A 58 -7.48 12.10 -14.45
C PHE A 58 -7.75 10.65 -14.87
N GLU A 59 -8.30 10.46 -16.06
CA GLU A 59 -8.63 9.14 -16.57
C GLU A 59 -7.55 8.64 -17.54
N ASN A 60 -7.20 7.36 -17.43
CA ASN A 60 -6.20 6.73 -18.31
C ASN A 60 -6.65 6.81 -19.78
N GLY A 61 -5.80 7.35 -20.65
CA GLY A 61 -6.10 7.62 -22.06
C GLY A 61 -6.88 8.92 -22.32
N LYS A 62 -7.17 9.71 -21.26
CA LYS A 62 -7.80 11.03 -21.35
C LYS A 62 -7.07 12.02 -20.45
N GLY A 63 -5.90 12.49 -20.89
CA GLY A 63 -5.05 13.40 -20.13
C GLY A 63 -4.19 12.75 -19.04
N LEU A 64 -4.29 11.43 -18.87
CA LEU A 64 -3.44 10.64 -17.98
C LEU A 64 -2.95 9.36 -18.66
N LYS A 65 -1.67 9.02 -18.44
CA LYS A 65 -1.12 7.68 -18.65
C LYS A 65 -0.83 7.05 -17.28
N PHE A 66 -1.62 6.04 -16.89
CA PHE A 66 -1.39 5.24 -15.69
C PHE A 66 -0.62 3.97 -16.08
N GLU A 67 0.61 3.80 -15.56
CA GLU A 67 1.45 2.64 -15.84
C GLU A 67 1.76 1.91 -14.53
N PHE A 68 1.61 0.59 -14.50
CA PHE A 68 1.90 -0.25 -13.35
C PHE A 68 2.92 -1.33 -13.68
N GLN A 69 3.87 -1.55 -12.76
CA GLN A 69 4.81 -2.68 -12.80
C GLN A 69 5.01 -3.28 -11.41
N SER A 70 4.99 -4.60 -11.34
CA SER A 70 5.30 -5.38 -10.14
C SER A 70 6.75 -5.86 -10.18
N ALA A 71 7.43 -5.78 -9.02
CA ALA A 71 8.78 -6.32 -8.86
C ALA A 71 8.79 -7.81 -8.51
N GLN A 72 7.62 -8.43 -8.32
CA GLN A 72 7.45 -9.86 -8.06
C GLN A 72 8.30 -10.39 -6.88
N GLY A 73 8.38 -9.59 -5.81
CA GLY A 73 9.12 -9.92 -4.60
C GLY A 73 10.64 -9.72 -4.70
N ASN A 74 11.15 -9.20 -5.82
CA ASN A 74 12.58 -9.05 -6.05
C ASN A 74 13.03 -7.59 -5.95
N THR A 75 13.87 -7.27 -4.98
CA THR A 75 14.37 -5.91 -4.74
C THR A 75 15.26 -5.39 -5.87
N GLY A 76 16.00 -6.28 -6.55
CA GLY A 76 16.78 -5.93 -7.75
C GLY A 76 15.89 -5.49 -8.90
N THR A 77 14.77 -6.22 -9.12
CA THR A 77 13.73 -5.84 -10.10
C THR A 77 13.07 -4.51 -9.71
N ALA A 78 12.78 -4.28 -8.42
CA ALA A 78 12.25 -3.01 -7.93
C ALA A 78 13.19 -1.84 -8.26
N ALA A 79 14.51 -2.02 -8.09
CA ALA A 79 15.51 -1.03 -8.46
C ALA A 79 15.60 -0.79 -9.98
N GLN A 80 15.39 -1.82 -10.82
CA GLN A 80 15.33 -1.67 -12.27
C GLN A 80 14.09 -0.88 -12.71
N ILE A 81 12.90 -1.21 -12.14
CA ILE A 81 11.65 -0.50 -12.38
C ILE A 81 11.80 0.98 -11.99
N ALA A 82 12.39 1.25 -10.80
CA ALA A 82 12.62 2.61 -10.33
C ALA A 82 13.47 3.41 -11.32
N ARG A 83 14.62 2.86 -11.79
CA ARG A 83 15.47 3.51 -12.82
C ARG A 83 14.74 3.75 -14.14
N LYS A 84 13.95 2.76 -14.60
CA LYS A 84 13.12 2.92 -15.80
C LYS A 84 12.16 4.10 -15.64
N TYR A 85 11.42 4.15 -14.54
CA TYR A 85 10.46 5.23 -14.30
C TYR A 85 11.13 6.60 -14.17
N VAL A 86 12.31 6.67 -13.56
CA VAL A 86 13.09 7.93 -13.52
C VAL A 86 13.47 8.37 -14.95
N GLY A 87 13.89 7.46 -15.81
CA GLY A 87 14.16 7.74 -17.23
C GLY A 87 12.93 8.22 -18.01
N ASP A 88 11.76 7.69 -17.68
CA ASP A 88 10.48 8.05 -18.31
C ASP A 88 9.93 9.43 -17.85
N ARG A 89 10.48 10.03 -16.81
CA ARG A 89 10.10 11.34 -16.23
C ARG A 89 8.60 11.53 -16.03
N PRO A 90 7.91 10.66 -15.25
CA PRO A 90 6.50 10.84 -14.97
C PRO A 90 6.25 12.08 -14.09
N ALA A 91 5.00 12.55 -14.08
CA ALA A 91 4.57 13.64 -13.20
C ALA A 91 4.59 13.24 -11.70
N ALA A 92 4.41 11.94 -11.42
CA ALA A 92 4.59 11.37 -10.10
C ALA A 92 4.88 9.86 -10.19
N ILE A 93 5.60 9.31 -9.20
CA ILE A 93 5.79 7.87 -9.01
C ILE A 93 5.08 7.47 -7.71
N VAL A 94 4.14 6.54 -7.81
CA VAL A 94 3.53 5.89 -6.64
C VAL A 94 4.27 4.59 -6.35
N ALA A 95 4.84 4.49 -5.16
CA ALA A 95 5.60 3.32 -4.74
C ALA A 95 4.85 2.57 -3.63
N ILE A 96 4.28 1.41 -3.97
CA ILE A 96 3.46 0.60 -3.06
C ILE A 96 4.36 -0.38 -2.32
N ALA A 97 4.25 -0.38 -0.99
CA ALA A 97 5.06 -1.09 -0.01
C ALA A 97 6.49 -0.57 0.16
N THR A 98 7.06 -0.84 1.35
CA THR A 98 8.36 -0.29 1.80
C THR A 98 9.51 -0.56 0.84
N PRO A 99 9.74 -1.80 0.33
CA PRO A 99 10.89 -2.05 -0.55
C PRO A 99 10.80 -1.29 -1.89
N SER A 100 9.59 -1.14 -2.46
CA SER A 100 9.39 -0.33 -3.67
C SER A 100 9.66 1.15 -3.40
N ALA A 101 9.18 1.67 -2.27
CA ALA A 101 9.40 3.05 -1.88
C ALA A 101 10.88 3.34 -1.68
N GLN A 102 11.62 2.44 -1.02
CA GLN A 102 13.08 2.56 -0.87
C GLN A 102 13.81 2.58 -2.21
N ALA A 103 13.42 1.70 -3.14
CA ALA A 103 14.03 1.65 -4.47
C ALA A 103 13.80 2.95 -5.26
N VAL A 104 12.57 3.50 -5.23
CA VAL A 104 12.23 4.74 -5.95
C VAL A 104 12.89 5.96 -5.32
N VAL A 105 12.85 6.12 -3.99
CA VAL A 105 13.46 7.25 -3.27
C VAL A 105 14.98 7.26 -3.43
N ALA A 106 15.62 6.09 -3.54
CA ALA A 106 17.04 5.99 -3.84
C ALA A 106 17.37 6.41 -5.28
N ALA A 107 16.43 6.22 -6.23
CA ALA A 107 16.67 6.46 -7.65
C ALA A 107 16.46 7.91 -8.09
N THR A 108 15.66 8.72 -7.37
CA THR A 108 15.37 10.11 -7.75
C THR A 108 15.28 11.06 -6.56
N LYS A 109 15.68 12.34 -6.79
CA LYS A 109 15.51 13.44 -5.85
C LYS A 109 14.63 14.57 -6.41
N ASP A 110 14.21 14.44 -7.67
CA ASP A 110 13.52 15.50 -8.41
C ASP A 110 12.07 15.13 -8.74
N ILE A 111 11.82 13.87 -9.14
CA ILE A 111 10.48 13.41 -9.48
C ILE A 111 9.68 13.23 -8.20
N PRO A 112 8.42 13.74 -8.12
CA PRO A 112 7.53 13.51 -7.01
C PRO A 112 7.33 12.01 -6.71
N VAL A 113 7.58 11.60 -5.48
CA VAL A 113 7.40 10.23 -4.99
C VAL A 113 6.33 10.20 -3.92
N VAL A 114 5.28 9.40 -4.16
CA VAL A 114 4.23 9.14 -3.18
C VAL A 114 4.30 7.68 -2.78
N TYR A 115 4.81 7.41 -1.58
CA TYR A 115 4.74 6.05 -1.05
C TYR A 115 3.32 5.71 -0.56
N SER A 116 2.96 4.44 -0.63
CA SER A 116 1.66 3.94 -0.18
C SER A 116 1.83 2.60 0.51
N ALA A 117 1.08 2.35 1.58
CA ALA A 117 1.20 1.13 2.39
C ALA A 117 2.67 0.90 2.85
N VAL A 118 3.27 1.93 3.39
CA VAL A 118 4.59 1.88 4.03
C VAL A 118 4.39 1.94 5.54
N THR A 119 4.81 0.91 6.25
CA THR A 119 4.54 0.75 7.68
C THR A 119 5.14 1.89 8.51
N ASP A 120 6.44 2.13 8.39
CA ASP A 120 7.11 3.24 9.07
C ASP A 120 8.06 3.95 8.09
N PRO A 121 7.66 5.10 7.54
CA PRO A 121 8.47 5.81 6.56
C PRO A 121 9.76 6.40 7.15
N VAL A 122 9.80 6.65 8.46
CA VAL A 122 11.00 7.14 9.16
C VAL A 122 11.99 6.00 9.38
N ALA A 123 11.55 4.86 9.92
CA ALA A 123 12.38 3.66 10.06
C ALA A 123 12.89 3.15 8.70
N ALA A 124 12.07 3.25 7.65
CA ALA A 124 12.45 2.93 6.28
C ALA A 124 13.39 3.96 5.62
N LYS A 125 13.69 5.08 6.31
CA LYS A 125 14.57 6.17 5.84
C LYS A 125 14.07 6.86 4.57
N LEU A 126 12.74 6.91 4.36
CA LEU A 126 12.13 7.62 3.24
C LEU A 126 12.01 9.12 3.55
N VAL A 127 11.68 9.44 4.78
CA VAL A 127 11.54 10.79 5.33
C VAL A 127 12.24 10.89 6.69
N LYS A 128 12.52 12.10 7.17
CA LYS A 128 13.18 12.33 8.48
C LYS A 128 12.20 12.35 9.64
N SER A 129 10.96 12.76 9.41
CA SER A 129 9.85 12.81 10.37
C SER A 129 8.52 12.59 9.64
N TRP A 130 7.44 12.54 10.38
CA TRP A 130 6.07 12.47 9.84
C TRP A 130 5.56 13.81 9.30
N ASP A 131 6.22 14.91 9.62
CA ASP A 131 5.90 16.24 9.13
C ASP A 131 6.19 16.39 7.64
N ALA A 132 5.89 17.57 7.10
CA ALA A 132 6.23 17.94 5.73
C ALA A 132 7.74 17.76 5.51
N SER A 133 8.11 16.92 4.54
CA SER A 133 9.49 16.45 4.39
C SER A 133 10.46 17.50 3.84
N GLY A 134 9.95 18.53 3.17
CA GLY A 134 10.75 19.52 2.42
C GLY A 134 11.49 18.92 1.22
N THR A 135 11.18 17.66 0.84
CA THR A 135 11.82 16.94 -0.27
C THR A 135 10.82 16.56 -1.36
N ASN A 136 11.22 15.73 -2.33
CA ASN A 136 10.32 15.19 -3.34
C ASN A 136 9.46 14.00 -2.85
N VAL A 137 9.42 13.70 -1.56
CA VAL A 137 8.81 12.49 -0.99
C VAL A 137 7.71 12.82 -0.01
N THR A 138 6.56 12.18 -0.16
CA THR A 138 5.44 12.12 0.78
C THR A 138 4.71 10.79 0.62
N GLY A 139 3.64 10.55 1.38
CA GLY A 139 2.82 9.36 1.16
C GLY A 139 1.90 8.99 2.31
N VAL A 140 1.39 7.75 2.24
CA VAL A 140 0.40 7.18 3.15
C VAL A 140 0.94 5.90 3.76
N SER A 141 0.94 5.85 5.10
CA SER A 141 1.40 4.71 5.90
C SER A 141 0.24 3.77 6.25
N ASP A 142 0.58 2.49 6.41
CA ASP A 142 -0.27 1.44 6.97
C ASP A 142 0.15 1.02 8.39
N LEU A 143 0.77 1.92 9.14
CA LEU A 143 1.25 1.64 10.50
C LEU A 143 0.16 1.00 11.36
N SER A 144 0.43 -0.19 11.86
CA SER A 144 -0.52 -1.01 12.59
C SER A 144 -0.44 -0.80 14.11
N PRO A 145 -1.57 -0.84 14.84
CA PRO A 145 -1.62 -0.68 16.29
C PRO A 145 -1.26 -1.99 17.00
N LEU A 146 0.02 -2.33 17.11
CA LEU A 146 0.50 -3.60 17.67
C LEU A 146 -0.10 -3.97 19.03
N PRO A 147 -0.32 -3.06 20.00
CA PRO A 147 -0.99 -3.41 21.24
C PRO A 147 -2.39 -4.01 21.02
N ARG A 148 -3.17 -3.45 20.08
CA ARG A 148 -4.50 -3.97 19.72
C ARG A 148 -4.44 -5.35 19.03
N HIS A 149 -3.36 -5.62 18.27
CA HIS A 149 -3.12 -6.95 17.70
C HIS A 149 -2.82 -7.99 18.79
N LEU A 150 -2.02 -7.63 19.79
CA LEU A 150 -1.75 -8.52 20.93
C LEU A 150 -3.02 -8.77 21.76
N GLU A 151 -3.88 -7.76 21.92
CA GLU A 151 -5.21 -7.94 22.54
C GLU A 151 -6.11 -8.87 21.72
N LEU A 152 -6.11 -8.74 20.39
CA LEU A 152 -6.86 -9.63 19.50
C LEU A 152 -6.35 -11.08 19.62
N ILE A 153 -5.03 -11.27 19.63
CA ILE A 153 -4.42 -12.59 19.85
C ILE A 153 -4.92 -13.20 21.16
N LYS A 154 -4.97 -12.41 22.24
CA LYS A 154 -5.47 -12.88 23.54
C LYS A 154 -6.96 -13.25 23.53
N LYS A 155 -7.77 -12.53 22.72
CA LYS A 155 -9.19 -12.86 22.53
C LYS A 155 -9.41 -14.14 21.72
N VAL A 156 -8.57 -14.36 20.68
CA VAL A 156 -8.62 -15.55 19.81
C VAL A 156 -8.10 -16.79 20.53
N ALA A 157 -7.01 -16.66 21.28
CA ALA A 157 -6.33 -17.75 21.97
C ALA A 157 -5.98 -17.36 23.42
N PRO A 158 -6.96 -17.36 24.36
CA PRO A 158 -6.75 -16.84 25.73
C PRO A 158 -5.68 -17.59 26.53
N ALA A 159 -5.47 -18.87 26.23
CA ALA A 159 -4.44 -19.72 26.88
C ALA A 159 -3.05 -19.58 26.28
N ALA A 160 -2.90 -18.89 25.13
CA ALA A 160 -1.62 -18.74 24.45
C ALA A 160 -0.60 -17.98 25.31
N LYS A 161 0.63 -18.45 25.26
CA LYS A 161 1.79 -17.82 25.90
C LYS A 161 2.90 -17.49 24.88
N ARG A 162 2.95 -18.22 23.79
CA ARG A 162 4.00 -18.12 22.77
C ARG A 162 3.37 -17.66 21.44
N VAL A 163 3.77 -16.48 20.99
CA VAL A 163 3.33 -15.92 19.71
C VAL A 163 4.43 -16.15 18.69
N GLY A 164 4.16 -17.01 17.70
CA GLY A 164 5.04 -17.20 16.55
C GLY A 164 4.85 -16.05 15.57
N VAL A 165 5.93 -15.40 15.15
CA VAL A 165 5.91 -14.39 14.08
C VAL A 165 6.76 -14.83 12.91
N ILE A 166 6.17 -14.82 11.70
CA ILE A 166 6.88 -15.13 10.46
C ILE A 166 7.19 -13.80 9.80
N TYR A 167 8.45 -13.59 9.41
CA TYR A 167 8.86 -12.30 8.85
C TYR A 167 10.04 -12.40 7.89
N SER A 168 10.18 -11.40 7.04
CA SER A 168 11.28 -11.22 6.09
C SER A 168 12.35 -10.33 6.68
N PRO A 169 13.53 -10.85 7.04
CA PRO A 169 14.60 -10.03 7.64
C PRO A 169 15.21 -9.00 6.66
N GLY A 170 14.95 -9.15 5.37
CA GLY A 170 15.37 -8.20 4.33
C GLY A 170 14.38 -7.03 4.10
N GLU A 171 13.22 -7.01 4.75
CA GLU A 171 12.23 -5.95 4.64
C GLU A 171 12.25 -5.04 5.88
N ALA A 172 12.50 -3.75 5.70
CA ALA A 172 12.60 -2.79 6.79
C ALA A 172 11.29 -2.66 7.60
N ASN A 173 10.11 -2.75 6.94
CA ASN A 173 8.79 -2.80 7.60
C ASN A 173 8.69 -3.99 8.54
N SER A 174 9.08 -5.18 8.09
CA SER A 174 8.99 -6.42 8.86
C SER A 174 9.91 -6.39 10.07
N VAL A 175 11.14 -5.95 9.88
CA VAL A 175 12.10 -5.77 10.99
C VAL A 175 11.56 -4.77 12.02
N ALA A 176 11.04 -3.62 11.59
CA ALA A 176 10.46 -2.62 12.48
C ALA A 176 9.29 -3.18 13.32
N ILE A 177 8.40 -3.97 12.69
CA ILE A 177 7.28 -4.62 13.38
C ILE A 177 7.78 -5.64 14.41
N VAL A 178 8.74 -6.50 14.04
CA VAL A 178 9.29 -7.52 14.95
C VAL A 178 9.98 -6.88 16.15
N GLU A 179 10.78 -5.83 15.93
CA GLU A 179 11.42 -5.10 17.03
C GLU A 179 10.40 -4.40 17.96
N ALA A 180 9.30 -3.89 17.40
CA ALA A 180 8.21 -3.33 18.21
C ALA A 180 7.44 -4.43 18.97
N LEU A 181 7.23 -5.61 18.37
CA LEU A 181 6.62 -6.76 19.03
C LEU A 181 7.49 -7.28 20.18
N LYS A 182 8.83 -7.37 20.02
CA LYS A 182 9.75 -7.75 21.10
C LYS A 182 9.60 -6.87 22.33
N LYS A 183 9.34 -5.58 22.13
CA LYS A 183 9.11 -4.62 23.22
C LYS A 183 7.71 -4.74 23.85
N ALA A 184 6.68 -4.99 23.02
CA ALA A 184 5.30 -4.96 23.46
C ALA A 184 4.79 -6.32 24.02
N ALA A 185 5.27 -7.44 23.46
CA ALA A 185 4.77 -8.77 23.78
C ALA A 185 4.90 -9.15 25.28
N PRO A 186 6.02 -8.85 25.98
CA PRO A 186 6.15 -9.18 27.41
C PRO A 186 5.09 -8.51 28.27
N ALA A 187 4.76 -7.24 28.02
CA ALA A 187 3.73 -6.51 28.75
C ALA A 187 2.33 -7.10 28.53
N ALA A 188 2.08 -7.71 27.36
CA ALA A 188 0.86 -8.44 27.05
C ALA A 188 0.86 -9.89 27.58
N GLY A 189 1.95 -10.34 28.23
CA GLY A 189 2.08 -11.68 28.77
C GLY A 189 2.47 -12.75 27.75
N PHE A 190 3.13 -12.34 26.63
CA PHE A 190 3.57 -13.24 25.57
C PHE A 190 5.09 -13.33 25.47
N VAL A 191 5.55 -14.50 25.04
CA VAL A 191 6.90 -14.73 24.54
C VAL A 191 6.84 -14.78 23.03
N LEU A 192 7.70 -14.01 22.34
CA LEU A 192 7.80 -14.01 20.90
C LEU A 192 8.71 -15.15 20.41
N VAL A 193 8.25 -15.91 19.42
CA VAL A 193 9.02 -16.96 18.72
C VAL A 193 9.16 -16.56 17.26
N GLU A 194 10.38 -16.23 16.84
CA GLU A 194 10.62 -15.71 15.49
C GLU A 194 10.89 -16.85 14.49
N ALA A 195 10.33 -16.72 13.29
CA ALA A 195 10.62 -17.60 12.16
C ALA A 195 10.92 -16.75 10.92
N SER A 196 12.14 -16.85 10.41
CA SER A 196 12.59 -16.09 9.25
C SER A 196 12.10 -16.71 7.95
N ALA A 197 11.55 -15.88 7.06
CA ALA A 197 11.15 -16.22 5.69
C ALA A 197 11.68 -15.17 4.71
N PRO A 198 12.96 -15.24 4.30
CA PRO A 198 13.57 -14.23 3.43
C PRO A 198 12.89 -14.09 2.07
N ARG A 199 12.17 -15.14 1.60
CA ARG A 199 11.45 -15.18 0.33
C ARG A 199 10.09 -15.83 0.53
N SER A 200 9.16 -15.58 -0.36
CA SER A 200 7.82 -16.18 -0.32
C SER A 200 7.84 -17.72 -0.30
N VAL A 201 8.79 -18.35 -1.00
CA VAL A 201 8.96 -19.82 -1.01
C VAL A 201 9.39 -20.39 0.35
N ASP A 202 9.95 -19.59 1.23
CA ASP A 202 10.43 -20.01 2.55
C ASP A 202 9.31 -19.96 3.61
N VAL A 203 8.17 -19.31 3.32
CA VAL A 203 7.08 -19.03 4.28
C VAL A 203 6.46 -20.29 4.88
N ALA A 204 6.17 -21.29 4.05
CA ALA A 204 5.59 -22.55 4.55
C ALA A 204 6.56 -23.31 5.48
N GLY A 205 7.86 -23.31 5.15
CA GLY A 205 8.92 -23.88 5.99
C GLY A 205 9.06 -23.13 7.33
N ALA A 206 9.00 -21.80 7.31
CA ALA A 206 9.00 -20.98 8.50
C ALA A 206 7.78 -21.27 9.39
N ALA A 207 6.58 -21.39 8.81
CA ALA A 207 5.38 -21.81 9.55
C ALA A 207 5.55 -23.19 10.19
N GLN A 208 6.10 -24.14 9.44
CA GLN A 208 6.35 -25.52 9.96
C GLN A 208 7.34 -25.51 11.14
N SER A 209 8.32 -24.60 11.15
CA SER A 209 9.30 -24.48 12.22
C SER A 209 8.70 -23.99 13.55
N LEU A 210 7.52 -23.37 13.52
CA LEU A 210 6.76 -22.88 14.69
C LEU A 210 5.90 -23.97 15.34
N VAL A 211 5.66 -25.10 14.66
CA VAL A 211 4.86 -26.20 15.19
C VAL A 211 5.51 -26.76 16.47
N GLY A 212 4.72 -26.84 17.54
CA GLY A 212 5.17 -27.23 18.89
C GLY A 212 5.91 -26.13 19.66
N LYS A 213 6.28 -25.02 19.02
CA LYS A 213 6.99 -23.89 19.64
C LYS A 213 6.10 -22.65 19.84
N ALA A 214 5.07 -22.47 19.04
CA ALA A 214 4.12 -21.37 19.14
C ALA A 214 2.71 -21.90 19.44
N ASP A 215 1.94 -21.12 20.19
CA ASP A 215 0.55 -21.38 20.52
C ASP A 215 -0.41 -20.65 19.56
N VAL A 216 0.07 -19.59 18.93
CA VAL A 216 -0.62 -18.79 17.91
C VAL A 216 0.41 -18.27 16.92
N ILE A 217 0.06 -18.18 15.63
CA ILE A 217 0.89 -17.55 14.61
C ILE A 217 0.33 -16.15 14.34
N TYR A 218 1.18 -15.14 14.41
CA TYR A 218 0.87 -13.79 13.98
C TYR A 218 1.55 -13.51 12.64
N ALA A 219 0.72 -13.13 11.65
CA ALA A 219 1.17 -12.70 10.33
C ALA A 219 1.11 -11.17 10.24
N PRO A 220 2.25 -10.47 10.29
CA PRO A 220 2.31 -9.02 10.11
C PRO A 220 2.08 -8.60 8.66
N THR A 221 2.11 -7.29 8.38
CA THR A 221 2.11 -6.73 7.04
C THR A 221 3.48 -6.90 6.35
N ASP A 222 3.86 -8.17 6.14
CA ASP A 222 5.09 -8.60 5.47
C ASP A 222 4.76 -9.04 4.05
N ASN A 223 5.46 -8.51 3.04
CA ASN A 223 5.10 -8.73 1.64
C ASN A 223 5.30 -10.19 1.19
N ASN A 224 6.40 -10.84 1.61
CA ASN A 224 6.63 -12.25 1.29
C ASN A 224 5.64 -13.17 2.02
N VAL A 225 5.37 -12.88 3.29
CA VAL A 225 4.41 -13.63 4.12
C VAL A 225 3.02 -13.55 3.51
N MET A 226 2.56 -12.35 3.15
CA MET A 226 1.22 -12.15 2.59
C MET A 226 1.09 -12.72 1.17
N SER A 227 2.15 -12.70 0.37
CA SER A 227 2.11 -13.31 -0.98
C SER A 227 2.02 -14.84 -0.97
N ALA A 228 2.46 -15.51 0.12
CA ALA A 228 2.44 -16.97 0.28
C ALA A 228 1.60 -17.46 1.49
N PHE A 229 0.60 -16.66 1.87
CA PHE A 229 -0.17 -16.85 3.10
C PHE A 229 -0.86 -18.20 3.22
N GLU A 230 -1.30 -18.80 2.11
CA GLU A 230 -1.94 -20.11 2.09
C GLU A 230 -1.04 -21.23 2.63
N GLY A 231 0.30 -21.05 2.49
CA GLY A 231 1.28 -21.97 3.08
C GLY A 231 1.21 -21.98 4.61
N ILE A 232 1.03 -20.81 5.24
CA ILE A 232 0.84 -20.69 6.68
C ILE A 232 -0.46 -21.35 7.10
N VAL A 233 -1.57 -21.06 6.41
CA VAL A 233 -2.89 -21.60 6.72
C VAL A 233 -2.90 -23.12 6.66
N LYS A 234 -2.27 -23.72 5.66
CA LYS A 234 -2.15 -25.18 5.53
C LYS A 234 -1.44 -25.81 6.73
N VAL A 235 -0.32 -25.26 7.14
CA VAL A 235 0.44 -25.72 8.32
C VAL A 235 -0.38 -25.52 9.60
N ALA A 236 -0.97 -24.36 9.78
CA ALA A 236 -1.76 -23.99 10.94
C ALA A 236 -2.98 -24.90 11.16
N GLN A 237 -3.70 -25.24 10.09
CA GLN A 237 -4.82 -26.19 10.14
C GLN A 237 -4.37 -27.60 10.51
N ALA A 238 -3.26 -28.08 9.95
CA ALA A 238 -2.71 -29.39 10.26
C ALA A 238 -2.22 -29.48 11.71
N ALA A 239 -1.60 -28.42 12.22
CA ALA A 239 -1.03 -28.36 13.57
C ALA A 239 -2.03 -27.87 14.64
N LYS A 240 -3.24 -27.46 14.25
CA LYS A 240 -4.25 -26.85 15.17
C LYS A 240 -3.71 -25.62 15.89
N ILE A 241 -3.04 -24.73 15.16
CA ILE A 241 -2.52 -23.46 15.68
C ILE A 241 -3.29 -22.31 15.01
N PRO A 242 -3.97 -21.40 15.76
CA PRO A 242 -4.69 -20.29 15.15
C PRO A 242 -3.76 -19.26 14.54
N VAL A 243 -4.18 -18.68 13.40
CA VAL A 243 -3.49 -17.60 12.71
C VAL A 243 -4.26 -16.30 12.88
N VAL A 244 -3.60 -15.28 13.43
CA VAL A 244 -4.10 -13.89 13.52
C VAL A 244 -3.25 -13.03 12.59
N ALA A 245 -3.88 -12.16 11.79
CA ALA A 245 -3.17 -11.34 10.81
C ALA A 245 -3.38 -9.84 11.05
N ALA A 246 -2.48 -9.04 10.50
CA ALA A 246 -2.59 -7.58 10.44
C ALA A 246 -3.36 -7.09 9.21
N ASP A 247 -3.59 -7.97 8.23
CA ASP A 247 -4.27 -7.71 6.97
C ASP A 247 -5.64 -8.38 6.96
N THR A 248 -6.71 -7.60 6.74
CA THR A 248 -8.09 -8.09 6.76
C THR A 248 -8.41 -9.07 5.63
N ASP A 249 -7.74 -8.99 4.47
CA ASP A 249 -7.94 -9.92 3.36
C ASP A 249 -7.43 -11.33 3.71
N ALA A 250 -6.48 -11.46 4.63
CA ALA A 250 -6.01 -12.74 5.13
C ALA A 250 -7.14 -13.61 5.73
N VAL A 251 -8.21 -12.99 6.23
CA VAL A 251 -9.34 -13.71 6.86
C VAL A 251 -10.12 -14.52 5.83
N LYS A 252 -10.33 -13.99 4.63
CA LYS A 252 -10.94 -14.72 3.51
C LYS A 252 -10.03 -15.86 3.02
N ARG A 253 -8.73 -15.71 3.19
CA ARG A 253 -7.69 -16.70 2.84
C ARG A 253 -7.41 -17.72 3.93
N GLY A 254 -8.10 -17.64 5.07
CA GLY A 254 -8.07 -18.65 6.13
C GLY A 254 -7.42 -18.23 7.45
N ALA A 255 -7.09 -16.95 7.67
CA ALA A 255 -6.80 -16.46 9.02
C ALA A 255 -8.06 -16.56 9.90
N VAL A 256 -7.87 -16.80 11.19
CA VAL A 256 -8.96 -16.85 12.19
C VAL A 256 -9.55 -15.47 12.44
N ALA A 257 -8.69 -14.48 12.54
CA ALA A 257 -9.07 -13.09 12.74
C ALA A 257 -7.97 -12.15 12.20
N ALA A 258 -8.37 -10.96 11.83
CA ALA A 258 -7.44 -9.87 11.53
C ALA A 258 -8.02 -8.54 12.01
N LEU A 259 -7.14 -7.67 12.47
CA LEU A 259 -7.41 -6.26 12.71
C LEU A 259 -6.50 -5.46 11.77
N GLY A 260 -7.08 -4.80 10.79
CA GLY A 260 -6.29 -4.13 9.76
C GLY A 260 -6.99 -2.92 9.17
N LEU A 261 -6.28 -2.23 8.30
CA LEU A 261 -6.78 -1.13 7.50
C LEU A 261 -7.47 -1.64 6.23
N ASN A 262 -8.35 -0.83 5.67
CA ASN A 262 -8.86 -1.05 4.33
C ASN A 262 -7.82 -0.54 3.31
N TYR A 263 -7.17 -1.45 2.60
CA TYR A 263 -6.10 -1.11 1.66
C TYR A 263 -6.60 -0.36 0.41
N TYR A 264 -7.86 -0.58 0.01
CA TYR A 264 -8.46 0.24 -1.04
C TYR A 264 -8.59 1.72 -0.60
N ASP A 265 -8.97 1.97 0.65
CA ASP A 265 -9.06 3.32 1.20
C ASP A 265 -7.68 3.98 1.34
N ILE A 266 -6.63 3.22 1.70
CA ILE A 266 -5.23 3.69 1.64
C ILE A 266 -4.89 4.12 0.21
N GLY A 267 -5.28 3.31 -0.78
CA GLY A 267 -5.11 3.65 -2.20
C GLY A 267 -5.85 4.93 -2.58
N ARG A 268 -7.10 5.08 -2.17
CA ARG A 268 -7.88 6.31 -2.38
C ARG A 268 -7.21 7.53 -1.74
N GLN A 269 -6.74 7.39 -0.52
CA GLN A 269 -6.01 8.47 0.18
C GLN A 269 -4.71 8.82 -0.55
N THR A 270 -3.96 7.82 -1.01
CA THR A 270 -2.76 8.02 -1.83
C THR A 270 -3.10 8.74 -3.14
N GLY A 271 -4.18 8.34 -3.81
CA GLY A 271 -4.68 9.00 -5.02
C GLY A 271 -4.96 10.48 -4.80
N LYS A 272 -5.58 10.87 -3.66
CA LYS A 272 -5.80 12.27 -3.30
C LYS A 272 -4.48 13.05 -3.17
N VAL A 273 -3.45 12.45 -2.59
CA VAL A 273 -2.11 13.05 -2.53
C VAL A 273 -1.53 13.25 -3.93
N VAL A 274 -1.65 12.25 -4.80
CA VAL A 274 -1.21 12.36 -6.20
C VAL A 274 -1.97 13.46 -6.95
N VAL A 275 -3.29 13.58 -6.77
CA VAL A 275 -4.11 14.66 -7.37
C VAL A 275 -3.61 16.05 -6.95
N ARG A 276 -3.29 16.26 -5.68
CA ARG A 276 -2.69 17.52 -5.19
C ARG A 276 -1.39 17.85 -5.92
N ILE A 277 -0.52 16.85 -6.08
CA ILE A 277 0.77 16.99 -6.79
C ILE A 277 0.53 17.30 -8.28
N LEU A 278 -0.39 16.59 -8.95
CA LEU A 278 -0.75 16.86 -10.35
C LEU A 278 -1.32 18.26 -10.56
N ASN A 279 -1.92 18.85 -9.53
CA ASN A 279 -2.42 20.21 -9.50
C ASN A 279 -1.36 21.26 -9.07
N GLY A 280 -0.09 20.85 -8.90
CA GLY A 280 1.05 21.73 -8.70
C GLY A 280 1.51 21.89 -7.24
N GLU A 281 0.93 21.15 -6.28
CA GLU A 281 1.41 21.18 -4.91
C GLU A 281 2.74 20.41 -4.78
N ALA A 282 3.70 21.00 -4.08
CA ALA A 282 4.98 20.36 -3.87
C ALA A 282 4.84 19.15 -2.91
N PRO A 283 5.35 17.95 -3.25
CA PRO A 283 5.25 16.77 -2.38
C PRO A 283 5.85 17.03 -0.99
N GLY A 284 6.93 17.78 -0.92
CA GLY A 284 7.58 18.13 0.35
C GLY A 284 6.77 19.03 1.28
N ALA A 285 5.71 19.67 0.80
CA ALA A 285 4.77 20.44 1.62
C ALA A 285 3.65 19.56 2.22
N ILE A 286 3.50 18.34 1.76
CA ILE A 286 2.46 17.41 2.21
C ILE A 286 3.04 16.50 3.29
N PRO A 287 2.56 16.55 4.55
CA PRO A 287 2.99 15.62 5.60
C PRO A 287 2.69 14.17 5.25
N SER A 288 3.47 13.26 5.81
CA SER A 288 3.16 11.82 5.80
C SER A 288 1.81 11.57 6.46
N GLN A 289 0.98 10.73 5.85
CA GLN A 289 -0.39 10.46 6.31
C GLN A 289 -0.49 9.04 6.86
N THR A 290 -1.45 8.82 7.76
CA THR A 290 -1.81 7.50 8.27
C THR A 290 -3.32 7.41 8.40
N SER A 291 -3.86 6.19 8.36
CA SER A 291 -5.26 5.92 8.68
C SER A 291 -5.40 5.45 10.12
N GLN A 292 -6.49 5.83 10.78
CA GLN A 292 -6.86 5.35 12.12
C GLN A 292 -8.08 4.42 12.08
N SER A 293 -8.62 4.14 10.91
CA SER A 293 -9.81 3.29 10.73
C SER A 293 -9.41 1.82 10.61
N PHE A 294 -9.28 1.14 11.75
CA PHE A 294 -9.00 -0.28 11.81
C PHE A 294 -10.30 -1.09 11.91
N GLU A 295 -10.41 -2.10 11.08
CA GLU A 295 -11.56 -2.99 10.99
C GLU A 295 -11.19 -4.39 11.47
N LEU A 296 -12.09 -4.99 12.27
CA LEU A 296 -11.96 -6.38 12.72
C LEU A 296 -12.71 -7.30 11.76
N PHE A 297 -12.01 -8.27 11.21
CA PHE A 297 -12.57 -9.36 10.40
C PHE A 297 -12.34 -10.69 11.11
N VAL A 298 -13.30 -11.61 11.03
CA VAL A 298 -13.19 -12.94 11.66
C VAL A 298 -13.71 -14.05 10.75
N ASN A 299 -13.18 -15.27 10.95
CA ASN A 299 -13.56 -16.49 10.23
C ASN A 299 -13.78 -17.63 11.23
N PRO A 300 -15.02 -17.84 11.70
CA PRO A 300 -15.32 -18.92 12.64
C PRO A 300 -15.02 -20.32 12.10
N ALA A 301 -15.21 -20.56 10.79
CA ALA A 301 -14.89 -21.84 10.18
C ALA A 301 -13.37 -22.10 10.15
N ALA A 302 -12.56 -21.09 9.89
CA ALA A 302 -11.10 -21.19 9.98
C ALA A 302 -10.65 -21.43 11.43
N ALA A 303 -11.30 -20.79 12.41
CA ALA A 303 -11.04 -20.98 13.84
C ALA A 303 -11.21 -22.45 14.24
N GLN A 304 -12.33 -23.06 13.89
CA GLN A 304 -12.59 -24.48 14.16
C GLN A 304 -11.54 -25.39 13.52
N LYS A 305 -11.17 -25.14 12.25
CA LYS A 305 -10.12 -25.89 11.55
C LYS A 305 -8.76 -25.76 12.24
N GLN A 306 -8.50 -24.65 12.89
CA GLN A 306 -7.23 -24.33 13.60
C GLN A 306 -7.31 -24.56 15.11
N GLY A 307 -8.34 -25.25 15.60
CA GLY A 307 -8.43 -25.76 16.96
C GLY A 307 -8.89 -24.75 18.02
N VAL A 308 -9.51 -23.63 17.61
CA VAL A 308 -10.07 -22.62 18.51
C VAL A 308 -11.53 -22.32 18.19
N THR A 309 -12.24 -21.79 19.19
CA THR A 309 -13.61 -21.29 19.02
C THR A 309 -13.63 -19.81 19.39
N LEU A 310 -14.13 -18.98 18.48
CA LEU A 310 -14.29 -17.55 18.75
C LEU A 310 -15.48 -17.32 19.68
N SER A 311 -15.34 -16.39 20.61
CA SER A 311 -16.47 -15.98 21.45
C SER A 311 -17.52 -15.22 20.63
N ASP A 312 -18.79 -15.34 21.04
CA ASP A 312 -19.90 -14.61 20.40
C ASP A 312 -19.66 -13.10 20.39
N ASP A 313 -19.09 -12.55 21.46
CA ASP A 313 -18.79 -11.13 21.58
C ASP A 313 -17.75 -10.69 20.55
N LEU A 314 -16.71 -11.49 20.32
CA LEU A 314 -15.70 -11.20 19.30
C LEU A 314 -16.32 -11.24 17.90
N VAL A 315 -17.15 -12.25 17.62
CA VAL A 315 -17.85 -12.38 16.33
C VAL A 315 -18.84 -11.22 16.10
N LYS A 316 -19.61 -10.84 17.11
CA LYS A 316 -20.56 -9.70 17.04
C LYS A 316 -19.85 -8.35 16.87
N SER A 317 -18.65 -8.19 17.41
CA SER A 317 -17.87 -6.95 17.28
C SER A 317 -17.16 -6.79 15.93
N ALA A 318 -17.14 -7.86 15.11
CA ALA A 318 -16.46 -7.84 13.82
C ALA A 318 -17.24 -7.02 12.79
N LYS A 319 -16.53 -6.24 11.99
CA LYS A 319 -17.05 -5.54 10.80
C LYS A 319 -17.48 -6.54 9.72
N PHE A 320 -16.75 -7.64 9.60
CA PHE A 320 -16.99 -8.69 8.62
C PHE A 320 -16.76 -10.08 9.21
N VAL A 321 -17.70 -10.96 8.95
CA VAL A 321 -17.64 -12.38 9.36
C VAL A 321 -17.68 -13.23 8.10
N VAL A 322 -16.64 -14.03 7.88
CA VAL A 322 -16.64 -15.03 6.79
C VAL A 322 -17.62 -16.13 7.17
N ARG A 323 -18.56 -16.42 6.27
CA ARG A 323 -19.62 -17.43 6.40
C ARG A 323 -19.31 -18.67 5.59
#